data_720d1d92a076134ca8932c104075be2a
#
_entry.id   720d1d92a076134ca8932c104075be2a
#
_cell.length_a   1.000
_cell.length_b   1.000
_cell.length_c   1.000
_cell.angle_alpha   90.00
_cell.angle_beta   90.00
_cell.angle_gamma   90.00
#
_symmetry.space_group_name_H-M   'P 1'
#
loop_
_entity.id
_entity.type
_entity.pdbx_description
1 polymer ?
#
loop_
_entity_poly.entity_id
_entity_poly.type
_entity_poly.pdbx_seq_one_letter_code
_entity_poly.pdbx_strand_id
1 'polypeptide(L)'
;MPARTERPGAGAGSSAPCWLSPEEVGETAAWIASLQLRDGMVPWYRGGHADPWNHVEAAMALACAGRWAEVGRAFDWLAAKQHEDGSWCTGYVLGGVVEPRRDPNACAYVATGLWWCTGLGGGRSLLEEFWPMVERALHWCLLQQRPGGEIVWSVDPDGVRGTFALLAATSSFQLSLRCAAEAATELRQGPSPWLEAAERATAAVARGCRAVDRLFAGQRGSDGASSEGRASDGRASDGRASDGRASGGRASDGAWPGSDPREWAAVFAPKDRWAMDWYYPVLTGALAGEEARRRVADRWQEFIEPGLGVRCVSDRYWVTAAETAEFAMAAWRAGFATEAAELLDWTRHLRHPSGAYWTGCAHPECVRFPGGQLSTYSAAAVVIADHVLSRRSPAAGVFSGPGEVAAASEEA
;
A
#
# COMPACT_ATOMS: atom_id res chain seq x y z
N MET A 1 -15.74 3.32 -32.41
CA MET A 1 -15.87 4.45 -31.48
C MET A 1 -17.32 4.48 -30.98
N PRO A 2 -17.61 4.12 -29.73
CA PRO A 2 -18.94 4.37 -29.16
C PRO A 2 -19.04 5.82 -28.66
N ALA A 3 -20.22 6.41 -28.81
CA ALA A 3 -20.54 7.81 -28.59
C ALA A 3 -20.31 8.25 -27.13
N ARG A 4 -19.70 9.41 -26.96
CA ARG A 4 -19.63 10.16 -25.71
C ARG A 4 -21.05 10.50 -25.24
N THR A 5 -21.46 9.95 -24.12
CA THR A 5 -22.61 10.48 -23.37
C THR A 5 -22.15 11.72 -22.60
N GLU A 6 -22.65 12.88 -22.99
CA GLU A 6 -22.44 14.14 -22.26
C GLU A 6 -23.09 14.06 -20.88
N ARG A 7 -22.31 14.31 -19.83
CA ARG A 7 -22.82 14.50 -18.46
C ARG A 7 -23.51 15.87 -18.35
N PRO A 8 -24.61 15.99 -17.58
CA PRO A 8 -25.25 17.26 -17.33
C PRO A 8 -24.33 18.23 -16.59
N GLY A 9 -24.37 19.50 -16.98
CA GLY A 9 -23.53 20.59 -16.51
C GLY A 9 -23.56 20.77 -14.99
N ALA A 10 -22.39 21.07 -14.43
CA ALA A 10 -22.15 21.38 -13.04
C ALA A 10 -22.91 22.64 -12.61
N GLY A 11 -23.94 22.46 -11.80
CA GLY A 11 -24.55 23.53 -11.01
C GLY A 11 -23.62 23.87 -9.84
N ALA A 12 -23.46 25.19 -9.59
CA ALA A 12 -22.60 25.74 -8.57
C ALA A 12 -23.03 25.30 -7.14
N GLY A 13 -22.27 24.41 -6.59
CA GLY A 13 -22.25 23.93 -5.22
C GLY A 13 -21.14 22.87 -5.20
N SER A 14 -19.87 23.30 -4.99
CA SER A 14 -18.69 22.46 -5.15
C SER A 14 -18.57 21.45 -4.01
N SER A 15 -19.37 20.38 -4.06
CA SER A 15 -18.97 19.15 -3.38
C SER A 15 -17.89 18.47 -4.23
N ALA A 16 -16.79 18.06 -3.61
CA ALA A 16 -15.74 17.27 -4.28
C ALA A 16 -16.36 16.07 -5.02
N PRO A 17 -15.87 15.72 -6.22
CA PRO A 17 -16.44 14.60 -6.98
C PRO A 17 -16.29 13.30 -6.18
N CYS A 18 -17.39 12.59 -5.94
CA CYS A 18 -17.41 11.26 -5.35
C CYS A 18 -17.44 10.23 -6.47
N TRP A 19 -16.51 9.28 -6.45
CA TRP A 19 -16.47 8.16 -7.41
C TRP A 19 -17.36 7.00 -6.94
N LEU A 20 -17.41 6.77 -5.62
CA LEU A 20 -18.38 5.86 -5.02
C LEU A 20 -19.50 6.66 -4.34
N SER A 21 -20.74 6.22 -4.51
CA SER A 21 -21.84 6.76 -3.70
C SER A 21 -21.70 6.34 -2.23
N PRO A 22 -22.29 7.05 -1.28
CA PRO A 22 -22.32 6.61 0.12
C PRO A 22 -22.91 5.20 0.29
N GLU A 23 -23.88 4.82 -0.55
CA GLU A 23 -24.45 3.47 -0.59
C GLU A 23 -23.43 2.43 -1.03
N GLU A 24 -22.69 2.67 -2.12
CA GLU A 24 -21.62 1.79 -2.60
C GLU A 24 -20.50 1.59 -1.57
N VAL A 25 -20.11 2.65 -0.85
CA VAL A 25 -19.16 2.57 0.27
C VAL A 25 -19.75 1.70 1.38
N GLY A 26 -21.03 1.92 1.74
CA GLY A 26 -21.73 1.16 2.76
C GLY A 26 -21.83 -0.33 2.41
N GLU A 27 -22.18 -0.68 1.18
CA GLU A 27 -22.23 -2.06 0.69
C GLU A 27 -20.87 -2.76 0.76
N THR A 28 -19.82 -2.07 0.31
CA THR A 28 -18.44 -2.60 0.34
C THR A 28 -17.98 -2.84 1.78
N ALA A 29 -18.20 -1.89 2.67
CA ALA A 29 -17.88 -2.04 4.08
C ALA A 29 -18.73 -3.13 4.76
N ALA A 30 -20.01 -3.27 4.42
CA ALA A 30 -20.84 -4.35 4.91
C ALA A 30 -20.36 -5.73 4.47
N TRP A 31 -19.88 -5.84 3.22
CA TRP A 31 -19.27 -7.05 2.73
C TRP A 31 -17.96 -7.37 3.49
N ILE A 32 -17.05 -6.42 3.67
CA ILE A 32 -15.84 -6.61 4.48
C ILE A 32 -16.21 -7.08 5.89
N ALA A 33 -17.15 -6.40 6.56
CA ALA A 33 -17.62 -6.77 7.91
C ALA A 33 -18.20 -8.18 7.98
N SER A 34 -18.84 -8.66 6.89
CA SER A 34 -19.40 -10.02 6.83
C SER A 34 -18.33 -11.12 6.84
N LEU A 35 -17.07 -10.78 6.57
CA LEU A 35 -15.93 -11.68 6.61
C LEU A 35 -15.19 -11.62 7.97
N GLN A 36 -15.42 -10.57 8.76
CA GLN A 36 -14.77 -10.44 10.06
C GLN A 36 -15.17 -11.60 10.98
N LEU A 37 -14.18 -12.29 11.53
CA LEU A 37 -14.38 -13.40 12.45
C LEU A 37 -14.81 -12.91 13.84
N ARG A 38 -15.27 -13.81 14.69
CA ARG A 38 -15.73 -13.46 16.05
C ARG A 38 -14.64 -12.89 16.94
N ASP A 39 -13.38 -13.29 16.70
CA ASP A 39 -12.21 -12.77 17.42
C ASP A 39 -11.70 -11.43 16.87
N GLY A 40 -12.34 -10.90 15.82
CA GLY A 40 -12.00 -9.62 15.20
C GLY A 40 -11.14 -9.73 13.93
N MET A 41 -10.55 -10.90 13.61
CA MET A 41 -9.73 -11.08 12.42
C MET A 41 -10.52 -10.79 11.14
N VAL A 42 -9.96 -9.99 10.23
CA VAL A 42 -10.48 -9.81 8.87
C VAL A 42 -9.55 -10.52 7.89
N PRO A 43 -9.96 -11.64 7.29
CA PRO A 43 -9.14 -12.37 6.34
C PRO A 43 -9.14 -11.69 4.95
N TRP A 44 -8.13 -11.99 4.14
CA TRP A 44 -8.02 -11.51 2.75
C TRP A 44 -9.23 -11.86 1.91
N TYR A 45 -9.76 -13.06 2.09
CA TYR A 45 -10.95 -13.58 1.42
C TYR A 45 -11.64 -14.58 2.35
N ARG A 46 -12.85 -14.96 2.02
CA ARG A 46 -13.66 -15.87 2.83
C ARG A 46 -12.92 -17.18 3.12
N GLY A 47 -12.63 -17.42 4.39
CA GLY A 47 -11.89 -18.60 4.85
C GLY A 47 -10.38 -18.58 4.57
N GLY A 48 -9.85 -17.44 4.12
CA GLY A 48 -8.44 -17.24 3.85
C GLY A 48 -7.63 -16.83 5.08
N HIS A 49 -6.40 -16.42 4.80
CA HIS A 49 -5.48 -15.90 5.81
C HIS A 49 -5.67 -14.40 6.04
N ALA A 50 -5.07 -13.90 7.11
CA ALA A 50 -4.88 -12.48 7.39
C ALA A 50 -3.41 -12.22 7.71
N ASP A 51 -2.95 -11.02 7.44
CA ASP A 51 -1.70 -10.43 7.90
C ASP A 51 -2.00 -9.03 8.47
N PRO A 52 -1.07 -8.41 9.24
CA PRO A 52 -1.33 -7.12 9.85
C PRO A 52 -1.65 -6.00 8.87
N TRP A 53 -1.02 -6.00 7.67
CA TRP A 53 -1.22 -4.99 6.65
C TRP A 53 -2.65 -4.99 6.11
N ASN A 54 -3.06 -6.11 5.49
CA ASN A 54 -4.37 -6.20 4.86
C ASN A 54 -5.51 -6.13 5.88
N HIS A 55 -5.26 -6.65 7.08
CA HIS A 55 -6.20 -6.58 8.18
C HIS A 55 -6.47 -5.12 8.60
N VAL A 56 -5.41 -4.31 8.72
CA VAL A 56 -5.56 -2.89 9.09
C VAL A 56 -6.18 -2.06 7.96
N GLU A 57 -5.87 -2.36 6.70
CA GLU A 57 -6.54 -1.70 5.57
C GLU A 57 -8.04 -1.98 5.53
N ALA A 58 -8.43 -3.21 5.84
CA ALA A 58 -9.85 -3.55 6.00
C ALA A 58 -10.49 -2.72 7.12
N ALA A 59 -9.81 -2.51 8.26
CA ALA A 59 -10.28 -1.64 9.34
C ALA A 59 -10.38 -0.16 8.90
N MET A 60 -9.43 0.32 8.09
CA MET A 60 -9.46 1.67 7.51
C MET A 60 -10.68 1.88 6.61
N ALA A 61 -11.03 0.90 5.78
CA ALA A 61 -12.22 0.94 4.93
C ALA A 61 -13.53 0.86 5.75
N LEU A 62 -13.56 0.04 6.81
CA LEU A 62 -14.69 -0.01 7.75
C LEU A 62 -14.91 1.34 8.44
N ALA A 63 -13.84 2.04 8.79
CA ALA A 63 -13.89 3.38 9.37
C ALA A 63 -14.47 4.42 8.39
N CYS A 64 -14.15 4.34 7.08
CA CYS A 64 -14.75 5.19 6.05
C CYS A 64 -16.29 5.11 6.01
N ALA A 65 -16.85 3.97 6.40
CA ALA A 65 -18.30 3.75 6.49
C ALA A 65 -18.86 3.91 7.91
N GLY A 66 -18.07 4.40 8.87
CA GLY A 66 -18.50 4.62 10.26
C GLY A 66 -18.75 3.32 11.05
N ARG A 67 -18.20 2.19 10.63
CA ARG A 67 -18.39 0.88 11.29
C ARG A 67 -17.45 0.68 12.47
N TRP A 68 -17.57 1.56 13.48
CA TRP A 68 -16.63 1.65 14.60
C TRP A 68 -16.56 0.40 15.48
N ALA A 69 -17.67 -0.35 15.61
CA ALA A 69 -17.66 -1.62 16.35
C ALA A 69 -16.76 -2.67 15.69
N GLU A 70 -16.78 -2.74 14.36
CA GLU A 70 -15.91 -3.62 13.58
C GLU A 70 -14.46 -3.16 13.60
N VAL A 71 -14.23 -1.84 13.54
CA VAL A 71 -12.90 -1.24 13.69
C VAL A 71 -12.30 -1.58 15.07
N GLY A 72 -13.04 -1.38 16.15
CA GLY A 72 -12.58 -1.74 17.50
C GLY A 72 -12.17 -3.20 17.59
N ARG A 73 -13.04 -4.12 17.14
CA ARG A 73 -12.72 -5.57 17.12
C ARG A 73 -11.48 -5.91 16.29
N ALA A 74 -11.23 -5.18 15.19
CA ALA A 74 -10.04 -5.40 14.39
C ALA A 74 -8.77 -4.99 15.15
N PHE A 75 -8.76 -3.86 15.82
CA PHE A 75 -7.62 -3.45 16.66
C PHE A 75 -7.47 -4.32 17.91
N ASP A 76 -8.56 -4.79 18.54
CA ASP A 76 -8.52 -5.78 19.62
C ASP A 76 -7.84 -7.07 19.19
N TRP A 77 -8.12 -7.55 17.97
CA TRP A 77 -7.46 -8.73 17.42
C TRP A 77 -5.95 -8.50 17.25
N LEU A 78 -5.53 -7.35 16.72
CA LEU A 78 -4.12 -6.99 16.65
C LEU A 78 -3.47 -6.97 18.02
N ALA A 79 -4.10 -6.35 19.02
CA ALA A 79 -3.59 -6.32 20.40
C ALA A 79 -3.46 -7.73 20.98
N ALA A 80 -4.44 -8.61 20.75
CA ALA A 80 -4.42 -9.99 21.23
C ALA A 80 -3.39 -10.89 20.51
N LYS A 81 -2.98 -10.55 19.29
CA LYS A 81 -2.00 -11.32 18.50
C LYS A 81 -0.59 -10.76 18.54
N GLN A 82 -0.38 -9.60 19.14
CA GLN A 82 0.94 -8.99 19.27
C GLN A 82 1.87 -9.84 20.15
N HIS A 83 3.07 -10.10 19.68
CA HIS A 83 4.12 -10.75 20.46
C HIS A 83 4.65 -9.81 21.54
N GLU A 84 5.33 -10.36 22.54
CA GLU A 84 5.92 -9.59 23.64
C GLU A 84 6.94 -8.54 23.15
N ASP A 85 7.64 -8.84 22.05
CA ASP A 85 8.59 -7.92 21.41
C ASP A 85 7.92 -6.79 20.59
N GLY A 86 6.59 -6.81 20.44
CA GLY A 86 5.82 -5.84 19.69
C GLY A 86 5.51 -6.22 18.25
N SER A 87 6.06 -7.33 17.74
CA SER A 87 5.86 -7.78 16.36
C SER A 87 4.60 -8.62 16.16
N TRP A 88 4.26 -8.88 14.88
CA TRP A 88 3.26 -9.88 14.46
C TRP A 88 3.85 -10.82 13.40
N CYS A 89 3.29 -12.02 13.31
CA CYS A 89 3.54 -12.93 12.21
C CYS A 89 2.95 -12.38 10.89
N THR A 90 3.46 -12.81 9.75
CA THR A 90 2.95 -12.42 8.43
C THR A 90 1.76 -13.25 7.95
N GLY A 91 1.35 -14.28 8.67
CA GLY A 91 0.19 -15.08 8.25
C GLY A 91 -0.56 -15.74 9.38
N TYR A 92 -1.86 -15.46 9.46
CA TYR A 92 -2.80 -16.04 10.41
C TYR A 92 -3.99 -16.63 9.67
N VAL A 93 -4.53 -17.74 10.19
CA VAL A 93 -5.82 -18.32 9.78
C VAL A 93 -6.69 -18.54 11.02
N LEU A 94 -7.95 -18.88 10.80
CA LEU A 94 -8.80 -19.36 11.88
C LEU A 94 -8.14 -20.58 12.55
N GLY A 95 -7.68 -20.38 13.79
CA GLY A 95 -7.02 -21.44 14.57
C GLY A 95 -5.52 -21.25 14.79
N GLY A 96 -4.86 -20.30 14.16
CA GLY A 96 -3.46 -20.04 14.50
C GLY A 96 -2.60 -19.38 13.43
N VAL A 97 -1.29 -19.44 13.66
CA VAL A 97 -0.28 -18.90 12.76
C VAL A 97 0.02 -19.92 11.66
N VAL A 98 0.07 -19.47 10.39
CA VAL A 98 0.47 -20.28 9.22
C VAL A 98 1.77 -19.81 8.61
N GLU A 99 2.16 -18.55 8.83
CA GLU A 99 3.45 -18.01 8.41
C GLU A 99 4.07 -17.24 9.59
N PRO A 100 5.01 -17.84 10.33
CA PRO A 100 5.55 -17.24 11.55
C PRO A 100 6.64 -16.18 11.32
N ARG A 101 7.10 -16.00 10.08
CA ARG A 101 8.00 -14.91 9.71
C ARG A 101 7.33 -13.57 10.05
N ARG A 102 8.13 -12.55 10.29
CA ARG A 102 7.69 -11.20 10.63
C ARG A 102 8.13 -10.22 9.56
N ASP A 103 7.22 -9.36 9.13
CA ASP A 103 7.48 -8.27 8.20
C ASP A 103 7.46 -6.95 8.96
N PRO A 104 8.61 -6.28 9.15
CA PRO A 104 8.68 -5.04 9.89
C PRO A 104 7.84 -3.90 9.29
N ASN A 105 7.70 -3.89 7.96
CA ASN A 105 6.85 -2.91 7.30
C ASN A 105 5.36 -3.15 7.63
N ALA A 106 4.88 -4.38 7.55
CA ALA A 106 3.51 -4.72 7.91
C ALA A 106 3.21 -4.42 9.39
N CYS A 107 4.18 -4.67 10.28
CA CYS A 107 4.06 -4.33 11.70
C CYS A 107 3.98 -2.81 11.90
N ALA A 108 4.77 -2.01 11.20
CA ALA A 108 4.74 -0.55 11.29
C ALA A 108 3.45 0.05 10.70
N TYR A 109 2.87 -0.58 9.67
CA TYR A 109 1.71 -0.06 8.96
C TYR A 109 0.45 0.06 9.84
N VAL A 110 0.40 -0.66 10.95
CA VAL A 110 -0.65 -0.52 11.98
C VAL A 110 -0.73 0.91 12.52
N ALA A 111 0.39 1.64 12.57
CA ALA A 111 0.41 3.07 12.92
C ALA A 111 -0.32 3.94 11.89
N THR A 112 -0.14 3.67 10.59
CA THR A 112 -0.87 4.34 9.51
C THR A 112 -2.38 4.12 9.66
N GLY A 113 -2.79 2.87 9.90
CA GLY A 113 -4.21 2.54 10.08
C GLY A 113 -4.83 3.19 11.31
N LEU A 114 -4.14 3.17 12.45
CA LEU A 114 -4.63 3.82 13.67
C LEU A 114 -4.77 5.33 13.47
N TRP A 115 -3.78 5.99 12.88
CA TRP A 115 -3.83 7.42 12.59
C TRP A 115 -4.95 7.78 11.59
N TRP A 116 -5.12 6.97 10.54
CA TRP A 116 -6.22 7.09 9.60
C TRP A 116 -7.59 7.03 10.30
N CYS A 117 -7.82 5.99 11.10
CA CYS A 117 -9.08 5.82 11.84
C CYS A 117 -9.33 6.96 12.84
N THR A 118 -8.27 7.47 13.48
CA THR A 118 -8.33 8.65 14.36
C THR A 118 -8.86 9.86 13.62
N GLY A 119 -8.32 10.16 12.44
CA GLY A 119 -8.72 11.30 11.60
C GLY A 119 -10.11 11.18 10.97
N LEU A 120 -10.68 9.96 10.92
CA LEU A 120 -12.03 9.71 10.40
C LEU A 120 -13.16 9.88 11.42
N GLY A 121 -12.84 9.93 12.71
CA GLY A 121 -13.85 10.07 13.77
C GLY A 121 -13.68 9.09 14.94
N GLY A 122 -12.70 8.17 14.87
CA GLY A 122 -12.28 7.38 16.04
C GLY A 122 -11.78 8.27 17.18
N GLY A 123 -11.21 9.41 16.79
CA GLY A 123 -10.81 10.45 17.70
C GLY A 123 -9.69 10.04 18.66
N ARG A 124 -9.45 10.91 19.62
CA ARG A 124 -8.38 10.74 20.60
C ARG A 124 -8.56 9.49 21.48
N SER A 125 -9.78 9.08 21.77
CA SER A 125 -10.04 7.89 22.61
C SER A 125 -9.57 6.59 21.94
N LEU A 126 -9.82 6.41 20.65
CA LEU A 126 -9.31 5.27 19.89
C LEU A 126 -7.77 5.27 19.86
N LEU A 127 -7.19 6.46 19.68
CA LEU A 127 -5.75 6.63 19.67
C LEU A 127 -5.13 6.26 21.02
N GLU A 128 -5.66 6.78 22.13
CA GLU A 128 -5.18 6.49 23.49
C GLU A 128 -5.27 5.00 23.83
N GLU A 129 -6.35 4.33 23.40
CA GLU A 129 -6.58 2.92 23.67
C GLU A 129 -5.54 2.01 22.99
N PHE A 130 -5.25 2.25 21.70
CA PHE A 130 -4.40 1.35 20.92
C PHE A 130 -2.96 1.83 20.71
N TRP A 131 -2.64 3.07 21.11
CA TRP A 131 -1.28 3.61 20.98
C TRP A 131 -0.20 2.76 21.67
N PRO A 132 -0.41 2.22 22.89
CA PRO A 132 0.63 1.40 23.54
C PRO A 132 1.01 0.15 22.73
N MET A 133 0.07 -0.42 22.01
CA MET A 133 0.32 -1.54 21.10
C MET A 133 1.14 -1.08 19.88
N VAL A 134 0.74 0.02 19.24
CA VAL A 134 1.44 0.58 18.08
C VAL A 134 2.85 1.03 18.45
N GLU A 135 3.03 1.69 19.58
CA GLU A 135 4.33 2.15 20.05
C GLU A 135 5.32 0.99 20.26
N ARG A 136 4.87 -0.12 20.87
CA ARG A 136 5.70 -1.33 21.00
C ARG A 136 6.11 -1.89 19.61
N ALA A 137 5.18 -1.93 18.66
CA ALA A 137 5.48 -2.39 17.31
C ALA A 137 6.53 -1.51 16.62
N LEU A 138 6.38 -0.20 16.74
CA LEU A 138 7.32 0.74 16.14
C LEU A 138 8.72 0.65 16.77
N HIS A 139 8.81 0.47 18.07
CA HIS A 139 10.10 0.22 18.74
C HIS A 139 10.79 -1.04 18.19
N TRP A 140 10.05 -2.14 18.01
CA TRP A 140 10.57 -3.34 17.38
C TRP A 140 10.99 -3.08 15.93
N CYS A 141 10.20 -2.33 15.16
CA CYS A 141 10.53 -1.99 13.76
C CYS A 141 11.80 -1.13 13.65
N LEU A 142 12.01 -0.17 14.56
CA LEU A 142 13.24 0.64 14.57
C LEU A 142 14.51 -0.22 14.74
N LEU A 143 14.42 -1.32 15.49
CA LEU A 143 15.53 -2.27 15.59
C LEU A 143 15.83 -2.97 14.25
N GLN A 144 14.87 -3.00 13.34
CA GLN A 144 15.01 -3.61 12.01
C GLN A 144 15.42 -2.61 10.93
N GLN A 145 15.41 -1.30 11.24
CA GLN A 145 15.92 -0.28 10.33
C GLN A 145 17.44 -0.34 10.27
N ARG A 146 17.98 -0.38 9.08
CA ARG A 146 19.43 -0.34 8.86
C ARG A 146 19.97 1.09 9.01
N PRO A 147 21.27 1.28 9.32
CA PRO A 147 21.86 2.62 9.37
C PRO A 147 21.73 3.43 8.08
N GLY A 148 21.59 2.80 6.91
CA GLY A 148 21.28 3.48 5.65
C GLY A 148 19.85 4.05 5.58
N GLY A 149 18.98 3.64 6.49
CA GLY A 149 17.59 4.11 6.58
C GLY A 149 16.56 3.15 6.02
N GLU A 150 16.96 2.15 5.23
CA GLU A 150 16.06 1.13 4.70
C GLU A 150 15.62 0.14 5.79
N ILE A 151 14.41 -0.43 5.65
CA ILE A 151 13.90 -1.48 6.53
C ILE A 151 14.18 -2.85 5.93
N VAL A 152 14.62 -3.82 6.75
CA VAL A 152 14.79 -5.19 6.27
C VAL A 152 13.45 -5.76 5.82
N TRP A 153 13.48 -6.60 4.78
CA TRP A 153 12.28 -7.24 4.22
C TRP A 153 11.57 -8.15 5.23
N SER A 154 12.33 -8.92 6.03
CA SER A 154 11.73 -9.89 6.93
C SER A 154 12.66 -10.23 8.09
N VAL A 155 12.07 -10.72 9.16
CA VAL A 155 12.75 -11.35 10.29
C VAL A 155 12.12 -12.72 10.49
N ASP A 156 12.92 -13.79 10.49
CA ASP A 156 12.39 -15.12 10.71
C ASP A 156 12.09 -15.38 12.21
N PRO A 157 11.48 -16.52 12.56
CA PRO A 157 11.11 -16.81 13.96
C PRO A 157 12.30 -16.82 14.93
N ASP A 158 13.50 -17.19 14.45
CA ASP A 158 14.72 -17.25 15.23
C ASP A 158 15.41 -15.86 15.35
N GLY A 159 14.80 -14.82 14.80
CA GLY A 159 15.31 -13.46 14.84
C GLY A 159 16.35 -13.13 13.76
N VAL A 160 16.60 -14.02 12.81
CA VAL A 160 17.51 -13.76 11.69
C VAL A 160 16.86 -12.78 10.71
N ARG A 161 17.58 -11.69 10.44
CA ARG A 161 17.14 -10.63 9.55
C ARG A 161 17.39 -10.97 8.09
N GLY A 162 16.43 -10.65 7.23
CA GLY A 162 16.60 -10.73 5.78
C GLY A 162 17.74 -9.82 5.29
N THR A 163 18.36 -10.22 4.19
CA THR A 163 19.57 -9.57 3.65
C THR A 163 19.29 -8.38 2.76
N PHE A 164 18.04 -8.15 2.37
CA PHE A 164 17.65 -7.07 1.46
C PHE A 164 16.46 -6.25 2.01
N ALA A 165 16.21 -5.11 1.38
CA ALA A 165 15.04 -4.26 1.57
C ALA A 165 14.19 -4.20 0.29
N LEU A 166 12.94 -3.73 0.39
CA LEU A 166 12.08 -3.41 -0.74
C LEU A 166 11.83 -1.90 -0.78
N LEU A 167 11.78 -1.32 -1.97
CA LEU A 167 11.44 0.09 -2.14
C LEU A 167 10.03 0.38 -1.62
N ALA A 168 9.03 -0.46 -1.98
CA ALA A 168 7.67 -0.35 -1.49
C ALA A 168 7.61 -0.42 0.03
N ALA A 169 8.25 -1.43 0.65
CA ALA A 169 8.24 -1.62 2.10
C ALA A 169 8.91 -0.47 2.85
N THR A 170 10.06 0.03 2.38
CA THR A 170 10.75 1.16 3.02
C THR A 170 9.96 2.47 2.84
N SER A 171 9.27 2.63 1.70
CA SER A 171 8.38 3.78 1.45
C SER A 171 7.20 3.79 2.40
N SER A 172 6.54 2.65 2.60
CA SER A 172 5.44 2.53 3.53
C SER A 172 5.90 2.68 4.99
N PHE A 173 7.04 2.11 5.34
CA PHE A 173 7.63 2.27 6.67
C PHE A 173 7.83 3.74 7.05
N GLN A 174 8.37 4.57 6.14
CA GLN A 174 8.53 6.01 6.41
C GLN A 174 7.18 6.72 6.62
N LEU A 175 6.13 6.35 5.86
CA LEU A 175 4.78 6.87 6.07
C LEU A 175 4.25 6.51 7.45
N SER A 176 4.40 5.26 7.86
CA SER A 176 3.98 4.77 9.17
C SER A 176 4.67 5.52 10.31
N LEU A 177 5.95 5.81 10.17
CA LEU A 177 6.69 6.62 11.14
C LEU A 177 6.23 8.08 11.19
N ARG A 178 5.83 8.67 10.06
CA ARG A 178 5.24 10.03 10.04
C ARG A 178 3.88 10.03 10.73
N CYS A 179 3.00 9.08 10.42
CA CYS A 179 1.73 8.91 11.12
C CYS A 179 1.92 8.74 12.63
N ALA A 180 2.95 7.98 13.03
CA ALA A 180 3.30 7.82 14.44
C ALA A 180 3.77 9.12 15.09
N ALA A 181 4.53 9.95 14.38
CA ALA A 181 4.97 11.25 14.89
C ALA A 181 3.80 12.21 15.11
N GLU A 182 2.84 12.24 14.18
CA GLU A 182 1.60 13.01 14.32
C GLU A 182 0.76 12.49 15.49
N ALA A 183 0.60 11.17 15.63
CA ALA A 183 -0.11 10.52 16.72
C ALA A 183 0.51 10.85 18.10
N ALA A 184 1.83 10.78 18.21
CA ALA A 184 2.56 11.15 19.44
C ALA A 184 2.36 12.64 19.78
N THR A 185 2.33 13.51 18.77
CA THR A 185 2.05 14.94 18.91
C THR A 185 0.63 15.16 19.44
N GLU A 186 -0.38 14.50 18.86
CA GLU A 186 -1.78 14.55 19.31
C GLU A 186 -1.92 14.08 20.77
N LEU A 187 -1.17 13.05 21.15
CA LEU A 187 -1.13 12.54 22.53
C LEU A 187 -0.31 13.42 23.48
N ARG A 188 0.29 14.53 22.98
CA ARG A 188 1.17 15.42 23.75
C ARG A 188 2.35 14.71 24.39
N GLN A 189 2.85 13.68 23.74
CA GLN A 189 4.10 13.02 24.10
C GLN A 189 5.30 13.91 23.73
N GLY A 190 6.42 13.73 24.39
CA GLY A 190 7.65 14.47 24.13
C GLY A 190 8.24 14.18 22.74
N PRO A 191 9.45 14.71 22.43
CA PRO A 191 10.10 14.49 21.15
C PRO A 191 10.14 13.01 20.79
N SER A 192 9.67 12.69 19.59
CA SER A 192 9.49 11.31 19.12
C SER A 192 10.67 10.91 18.22
N PRO A 193 11.23 9.69 18.37
CA PRO A 193 12.27 9.17 17.48
C PRO A 193 11.74 8.86 16.06
N TRP A 194 10.41 8.89 15.89
CA TRP A 194 9.77 8.43 14.65
C TRP A 194 10.12 9.33 13.46
N LEU A 195 10.15 10.64 13.66
CA LEU A 195 10.41 11.60 12.57
C LEU A 195 11.82 11.46 12.02
N GLU A 196 12.84 11.37 12.87
CA GLU A 196 14.23 11.17 12.44
C GLU A 196 14.38 9.84 11.68
N ALA A 197 13.75 8.77 12.15
CA ALA A 197 13.76 7.48 11.47
C ALA A 197 13.03 7.53 10.11
N ALA A 198 11.91 8.29 10.02
CA ALA A 198 11.21 8.54 8.77
C ALA A 198 12.08 9.30 7.75
N GLU A 199 12.82 10.31 8.20
CA GLU A 199 13.73 11.07 7.34
C GLU A 199 14.86 10.19 6.78
N ARG A 200 15.43 9.32 7.61
CA ARG A 200 16.42 8.33 7.15
C ARG A 200 15.82 7.39 6.10
N ALA A 201 14.62 6.88 6.32
CA ALA A 201 13.94 6.00 5.38
C ALA A 201 13.62 6.73 4.07
N THR A 202 13.14 7.98 4.13
CA THR A 202 12.89 8.84 2.96
C THR A 202 14.16 9.01 2.12
N ALA A 203 15.27 9.31 2.77
CA ALA A 203 16.56 9.46 2.10
C ALA A 203 17.04 8.15 1.45
N ALA A 204 16.82 7.01 2.11
CA ALA A 204 17.13 5.69 1.55
C ALA A 204 16.29 5.39 0.30
N VAL A 205 14.98 5.63 0.34
CA VAL A 205 14.08 5.46 -0.81
C VAL A 205 14.53 6.32 -1.98
N ALA A 206 14.77 7.60 -1.77
CA ALA A 206 15.22 8.51 -2.83
C ALA A 206 16.55 8.05 -3.47
N ARG A 207 17.52 7.58 -2.66
CA ARG A 207 18.76 7.00 -3.19
C ARG A 207 18.50 5.70 -3.97
N GLY A 208 17.68 4.80 -3.44
CA GLY A 208 17.33 3.54 -4.08
C GLY A 208 16.62 3.75 -5.42
N CYS A 209 15.65 4.66 -5.49
CA CYS A 209 14.97 5.01 -6.73
C CYS A 209 15.94 5.50 -7.80
N ARG A 210 16.82 6.46 -7.45
CA ARG A 210 17.84 6.97 -8.39
C ARG A 210 18.84 5.91 -8.85
N ALA A 211 19.18 4.94 -7.99
CA ALA A 211 20.06 3.84 -8.34
C ALA A 211 19.43 2.89 -9.33
N VAL A 212 18.20 2.47 -9.06
CA VAL A 212 17.40 1.59 -9.92
C VAL A 212 17.14 2.26 -11.27
N ASP A 213 16.69 3.51 -11.31
CA ASP A 213 16.38 4.23 -12.54
C ASP A 213 17.63 4.36 -13.46
N ARG A 214 18.83 4.55 -12.90
CA ARG A 214 20.09 4.59 -13.69
C ARG A 214 20.47 3.25 -14.29
N LEU A 215 20.25 2.15 -13.58
CA LEU A 215 20.54 0.81 -14.09
C LEU A 215 19.64 0.49 -15.30
N PHE A 216 18.36 0.82 -15.22
CA PHE A 216 17.40 0.58 -16.30
C PHE A 216 17.53 1.56 -17.47
N ALA A 217 17.94 2.80 -17.24
CA ALA A 217 18.29 3.73 -18.32
C ALA A 217 19.45 3.20 -19.18
N GLY A 218 20.45 2.60 -18.52
CA GLY A 218 21.59 1.96 -19.21
C GLY A 218 21.17 0.74 -20.05
N GLN A 219 20.23 -0.08 -19.59
CA GLN A 219 19.75 -1.25 -20.32
C GLN A 219 18.87 -0.86 -21.52
N ARG A 220 17.96 0.11 -21.37
CA ARG A 220 17.14 0.62 -22.50
C ARG A 220 17.96 1.24 -23.62
N GLY A 221 19.14 1.78 -23.31
CA GLY A 221 20.08 2.30 -24.30
C GLY A 221 20.83 1.20 -25.10
N SER A 222 20.98 -0.01 -24.53
CA SER A 222 21.64 -1.15 -25.17
C SER A 222 20.70 -2.03 -26.01
N ASP A 223 19.41 -2.10 -25.64
CA ASP A 223 18.42 -2.95 -26.32
C ASP A 223 17.84 -2.29 -27.58
N GLY A 224 18.04 -1.00 -27.79
CA GLY A 224 17.71 -0.29 -29.03
C GLY A 224 18.54 -0.72 -30.26
N ALA A 225 19.56 -1.59 -30.06
CA ALA A 225 20.47 -2.05 -31.12
C ALA A 225 20.24 -3.51 -31.55
N SER A 226 19.31 -4.24 -30.92
CA SER A 226 19.07 -5.66 -31.30
C SER A 226 17.65 -6.12 -30.95
N SER A 227 16.68 -5.90 -31.83
CA SER A 227 15.42 -6.63 -31.80
C SER A 227 14.93 -7.01 -33.20
N GLU A 228 15.41 -8.14 -33.66
CA GLU A 228 14.66 -8.99 -34.59
C GLU A 228 14.63 -10.42 -34.05
N GLY A 229 13.41 -10.88 -33.74
CA GLY A 229 13.05 -12.28 -33.72
C GLY A 229 13.29 -13.10 -32.46
N ARG A 230 12.20 -13.39 -31.74
CA ARG A 230 11.76 -14.76 -31.42
C ARG A 230 10.47 -14.76 -30.61
N ALA A 231 9.39 -15.17 -31.25
CA ALA A 231 8.20 -15.69 -30.56
C ALA A 231 8.50 -17.11 -30.06
N SER A 232 8.24 -17.40 -28.80
CA SER A 232 8.23 -18.76 -28.26
C SER A 232 6.97 -18.99 -27.44
N ASP A 233 6.26 -20.08 -27.79
CA ASP A 233 5.01 -20.56 -27.22
C ASP A 233 5.06 -20.71 -25.68
N GLY A 234 4.14 -20.02 -25.00
CA GLY A 234 3.96 -20.12 -23.57
C GLY A 234 2.90 -21.12 -23.19
N ARG A 235 3.29 -22.29 -22.68
CA ARG A 235 2.39 -23.17 -21.93
C ARG A 235 2.24 -22.64 -20.49
N ALA A 236 0.99 -22.49 -20.05
CA ALA A 236 0.62 -22.17 -18.69
C ALA A 236 1.09 -23.28 -17.74
N SER A 237 1.89 -22.93 -16.73
CA SER A 237 2.17 -23.77 -15.59
C SER A 237 1.57 -23.14 -14.34
N ASP A 238 0.87 -23.97 -13.55
CA ASP A 238 0.13 -23.64 -12.35
C ASP A 238 0.92 -22.80 -11.36
N GLY A 239 0.29 -21.65 -10.98
CA GLY A 239 0.86 -20.68 -10.06
C GLY A 239 0.89 -21.18 -8.61
N ARG A 240 1.99 -21.82 -8.22
CA ARG A 240 2.44 -21.78 -6.84
C ARG A 240 3.46 -20.67 -6.73
N ALA A 241 3.23 -19.74 -5.81
CA ALA A 241 4.24 -18.77 -5.42
C ALA A 241 5.48 -19.55 -4.97
N SER A 242 6.51 -19.58 -5.82
CA SER A 242 7.78 -20.21 -5.47
C SER A 242 8.50 -19.29 -4.50
N ASP A 243 8.60 -19.76 -3.24
CA ASP A 243 9.53 -19.22 -2.27
C ASP A 243 10.92 -19.14 -2.89
N GLY A 244 11.37 -17.92 -3.14
CA GLY A 244 12.74 -17.67 -3.55
C GLY A 244 13.68 -17.96 -2.39
N ARG A 245 14.05 -19.23 -2.19
CA ARG A 245 15.19 -19.60 -1.38
C ARG A 245 16.44 -19.11 -2.09
N ALA A 246 16.87 -17.90 -1.73
CA ALA A 246 18.23 -17.47 -1.99
C ALA A 246 19.17 -18.32 -1.12
N SER A 247 20.08 -19.04 -1.75
CA SER A 247 21.17 -19.79 -1.09
C SER A 247 21.93 -18.84 -0.16
N GLY A 248 21.97 -19.19 1.13
CA GLY A 248 22.59 -18.38 2.18
C GLY A 248 24.08 -18.17 1.98
N GLY A 249 24.46 -17.03 1.46
CA GLY A 249 25.78 -16.48 1.65
C GLY A 249 25.78 -15.67 2.95
N ARG A 250 26.64 -16.01 3.91
CA ARG A 250 26.90 -15.18 5.09
C ARG A 250 27.38 -13.81 4.60
N ALA A 251 26.55 -12.77 4.80
CA ALA A 251 27.00 -11.40 4.65
C ALA A 251 27.97 -11.10 5.78
N SER A 252 29.23 -10.80 5.45
CA SER A 252 30.16 -10.15 6.36
C SER A 252 29.57 -8.81 6.81
N ASP A 253 29.78 -8.42 8.06
CA ASP A 253 29.49 -7.08 8.60
C ASP A 253 30.23 -6.04 7.76
N GLY A 254 29.67 -5.69 6.62
CA GLY A 254 30.29 -4.89 5.58
C GLY A 254 29.94 -3.42 5.71
N ALA A 255 30.89 -2.60 5.38
CA ALA A 255 30.75 -1.16 5.20
C ALA A 255 29.51 -0.83 4.34
N TRP A 256 28.87 0.31 4.65
CA TRP A 256 27.68 0.81 3.97
C TRP A 256 27.97 1.12 2.50
N PRO A 257 26.94 0.95 1.64
CA PRO A 257 27.05 1.35 0.25
C PRO A 257 27.47 2.83 0.15
N GLY A 258 28.50 3.08 -0.63
CA GLY A 258 28.98 4.42 -0.89
C GLY A 258 28.09 5.19 -1.87
N SER A 259 28.69 6.00 -2.72
CA SER A 259 27.97 6.75 -3.76
C SER A 259 27.68 5.95 -5.03
N ASP A 260 28.14 4.69 -5.14
CA ASP A 260 27.93 3.86 -6.33
C ASP A 260 26.46 3.40 -6.41
N PRO A 261 25.73 3.73 -7.48
CA PRO A 261 24.36 3.27 -7.70
C PRO A 261 24.19 1.75 -7.65
N ARG A 262 25.21 0.97 -8.00
CA ARG A 262 25.17 -0.50 -7.99
C ARG A 262 25.12 -1.06 -6.57
N GLU A 263 25.80 -0.43 -5.62
CA GLU A 263 25.79 -0.81 -4.21
C GLU A 263 24.39 -0.63 -3.61
N TRP A 264 23.70 0.47 -3.95
CA TRP A 264 22.33 0.75 -3.50
C TRP A 264 21.29 -0.16 -4.14
N ALA A 265 21.49 -0.51 -5.41
CA ALA A 265 20.64 -1.51 -6.06
C ALA A 265 20.82 -2.91 -5.46
N ALA A 266 21.99 -3.21 -4.87
CA ALA A 266 22.21 -4.47 -4.15
C ALA A 266 21.51 -4.49 -2.77
N VAL A 267 21.27 -3.32 -2.15
CA VAL A 267 20.54 -3.21 -0.87
C VAL A 267 19.05 -3.42 -1.07
N PHE A 268 18.48 -2.79 -2.10
CA PHE A 268 17.10 -3.01 -2.49
C PHE A 268 17.01 -4.16 -3.48
N ALA A 269 16.18 -5.15 -3.17
CA ALA A 269 15.92 -6.24 -4.12
C ALA A 269 15.34 -5.68 -5.42
N PRO A 270 15.82 -6.14 -6.59
CA PRO A 270 15.32 -5.67 -7.87
C PRO A 270 13.89 -6.20 -8.14
N LYS A 271 12.91 -5.51 -7.62
CA LYS A 271 11.47 -5.78 -7.75
C LYS A 271 10.80 -4.84 -8.75
N ASP A 272 11.57 -4.25 -9.65
CA ASP A 272 11.13 -3.28 -10.66
C ASP A 272 9.98 -3.77 -11.56
N ARG A 273 9.83 -5.08 -11.72
CA ARG A 273 8.69 -5.68 -12.40
C ARG A 273 7.37 -5.55 -11.63
N TRP A 274 7.38 -5.23 -10.34
CA TRP A 274 6.21 -5.05 -9.50
C TRP A 274 5.77 -3.59 -9.46
N ALA A 275 4.49 -3.33 -9.71
CA ALA A 275 3.95 -1.98 -9.73
C ALA A 275 4.17 -1.23 -8.41
N MET A 276 4.04 -1.91 -7.27
CA MET A 276 4.23 -1.31 -5.95
C MET A 276 5.61 -0.66 -5.80
N ASP A 277 6.70 -1.28 -6.28
CA ASP A 277 8.04 -0.67 -6.23
C ASP A 277 8.16 0.58 -7.12
N TRP A 278 7.29 0.71 -8.13
CA TRP A 278 7.22 1.92 -8.93
C TRP A 278 6.48 3.05 -8.20
N TYR A 279 5.25 2.82 -7.70
CA TYR A 279 4.41 3.91 -7.24
C TYR A 279 4.44 4.17 -5.73
N TYR A 280 4.81 3.21 -4.87
CA TYR A 280 4.83 3.41 -3.41
C TYR A 280 5.72 4.57 -2.95
N PRO A 281 6.92 4.80 -3.55
CA PRO A 281 7.71 6.00 -3.21
C PRO A 281 6.94 7.31 -3.37
N VAL A 282 6.01 7.36 -4.33
CA VAL A 282 5.15 8.53 -4.58
C VAL A 282 3.93 8.52 -3.67
N LEU A 283 3.22 7.39 -3.59
CA LEU A 283 2.02 7.20 -2.75
C LEU A 283 2.27 7.65 -1.31
N THR A 284 3.39 7.25 -0.75
CA THR A 284 3.74 7.53 0.65
C THR A 284 4.43 8.89 0.86
N GLY A 285 4.73 9.61 -0.23
CA GLY A 285 5.42 10.90 -0.19
C GLY A 285 6.90 10.84 0.14
N ALA A 286 7.53 9.68 0.01
CA ALA A 286 8.98 9.57 0.04
C ALA A 286 9.64 10.29 -1.15
N LEU A 287 8.94 10.33 -2.29
CA LEU A 287 9.22 11.21 -3.42
C LEU A 287 8.09 12.23 -3.56
N ALA A 288 8.44 13.47 -3.90
CA ALA A 288 7.49 14.57 -4.05
C ALA A 288 7.87 15.47 -5.25
N GLY A 289 6.96 16.38 -5.61
CA GLY A 289 7.18 17.37 -6.66
C GLY A 289 7.57 16.77 -8.01
N GLU A 290 8.55 17.35 -8.67
CA GLU A 290 8.97 16.95 -10.02
C GLU A 290 9.57 15.53 -10.07
N GLU A 291 10.24 15.08 -9.01
CA GLU A 291 10.78 13.71 -8.94
C GLU A 291 9.66 12.66 -8.91
N ALA A 292 8.60 12.92 -8.13
CA ALA A 292 7.41 12.07 -8.11
C ALA A 292 6.69 12.06 -9.46
N ARG A 293 6.50 13.24 -10.06
CA ARG A 293 5.84 13.41 -11.35
C ARG A 293 6.57 12.64 -12.45
N ARG A 294 7.89 12.80 -12.53
CA ARG A 294 8.72 12.08 -13.50
C ARG A 294 8.62 10.57 -13.30
N ARG A 295 8.74 10.08 -12.06
CA ARG A 295 8.67 8.65 -11.76
C ARG A 295 7.33 8.03 -12.18
N VAL A 296 6.22 8.72 -11.98
CA VAL A 296 4.89 8.29 -12.45
C VAL A 296 4.87 8.22 -13.98
N ALA A 297 5.34 9.26 -14.66
CA ALA A 297 5.31 9.35 -16.12
C ALA A 297 6.21 8.31 -16.81
N ASP A 298 7.41 8.06 -16.26
CA ASP A 298 8.45 7.23 -16.91
C ASP A 298 8.05 5.77 -17.14
N ARG A 299 7.14 5.24 -16.32
CA ARG A 299 6.71 3.83 -16.43
C ARG A 299 5.20 3.66 -16.66
N TRP A 300 4.52 4.72 -17.00
CA TRP A 300 3.08 4.72 -17.25
C TRP A 300 2.68 3.65 -18.28
N GLN A 301 3.34 3.65 -19.44
CA GLN A 301 3.03 2.73 -20.53
C GLN A 301 3.33 1.25 -20.22
N GLU A 302 4.16 1.00 -19.21
CA GLU A 302 4.54 -0.34 -18.80
C GLU A 302 3.48 -1.00 -17.91
N PHE A 303 2.82 -0.21 -17.05
CA PHE A 303 1.92 -0.75 -16.04
C PHE A 303 0.44 -0.44 -16.31
N ILE A 304 0.12 0.56 -17.12
CA ILE A 304 -1.27 0.97 -17.31
C ILE A 304 -1.89 0.27 -18.51
N GLU A 305 -3.03 -0.41 -18.24
CA GLU A 305 -3.92 -0.92 -19.26
C GLU A 305 -5.12 0.03 -19.39
N PRO A 306 -5.20 0.83 -20.49
CA PRO A 306 -6.25 1.82 -20.65
C PRO A 306 -7.66 1.22 -20.54
N GLY A 307 -8.48 1.80 -19.67
CA GLY A 307 -9.85 1.36 -19.42
C GLY A 307 -9.99 0.14 -18.49
N LEU A 308 -8.86 -0.47 -18.08
CA LEU A 308 -8.87 -1.65 -17.19
C LEU A 308 -8.20 -1.37 -15.83
N GLY A 309 -7.05 -0.70 -15.81
CA GLY A 309 -6.33 -0.39 -14.57
C GLY A 309 -4.83 -0.67 -14.63
N VAL A 310 -4.26 -0.98 -13.46
CA VAL A 310 -2.82 -1.19 -13.27
C VAL A 310 -2.49 -2.68 -13.27
N ARG A 311 -1.49 -3.05 -14.06
CA ARG A 311 -0.87 -4.39 -13.96
C ARG A 311 -0.10 -4.48 -12.67
N CYS A 312 -0.38 -5.49 -11.85
CA CYS A 312 0.41 -5.71 -10.63
C CYS A 312 1.86 -6.12 -10.93
N VAL A 313 2.10 -6.73 -12.11
CA VAL A 313 3.41 -7.17 -12.61
C VAL A 313 3.54 -6.81 -14.08
N SER A 314 4.62 -6.13 -14.46
CA SER A 314 4.81 -5.59 -15.82
C SER A 314 4.86 -6.65 -16.92
N ASP A 315 5.35 -7.85 -16.61
CA ASP A 315 5.50 -8.99 -17.56
C ASP A 315 4.31 -9.97 -17.52
N ARG A 316 3.18 -9.56 -16.92
CA ARG A 316 1.94 -10.34 -16.85
C ARG A 316 0.73 -9.46 -17.20
N TYR A 317 -0.27 -10.10 -17.77
CA TYR A 317 -1.53 -9.45 -18.15
C TYR A 317 -2.54 -9.39 -17.01
N TRP A 318 -2.06 -9.18 -15.78
CA TRP A 318 -2.88 -9.17 -14.56
C TRP A 318 -3.13 -7.75 -14.09
N VAL A 319 -4.35 -7.27 -14.29
CA VAL A 319 -4.83 -6.00 -13.76
C VAL A 319 -5.55 -6.28 -12.44
N THR A 320 -5.27 -5.49 -11.42
CA THR A 320 -5.81 -5.68 -10.07
C THR A 320 -6.51 -4.42 -9.56
N ALA A 321 -7.53 -4.62 -8.72
CA ALA A 321 -8.28 -3.50 -8.17
C ALA A 321 -7.46 -2.70 -7.14
N ALA A 322 -6.68 -3.41 -6.29
CA ALA A 322 -5.90 -2.77 -5.25
C ALA A 322 -4.80 -1.88 -5.83
N GLU A 323 -3.92 -2.43 -6.68
CA GLU A 323 -2.85 -1.64 -7.30
C GLU A 323 -3.38 -0.49 -8.16
N THR A 324 -4.56 -0.66 -8.77
CA THR A 324 -5.21 0.43 -9.52
C THR A 324 -5.66 1.56 -8.60
N ALA A 325 -6.28 1.23 -7.47
CA ALA A 325 -6.75 2.20 -6.48
C ALA A 325 -5.59 2.91 -5.77
N GLU A 326 -4.57 2.16 -5.35
CA GLU A 326 -3.35 2.71 -4.74
C GLU A 326 -2.58 3.61 -5.70
N PHE A 327 -2.44 3.18 -6.95
CA PHE A 327 -1.79 4.01 -7.96
C PHE A 327 -2.62 5.26 -8.31
N ALA A 328 -3.95 5.21 -8.27
CA ALA A 328 -4.78 6.41 -8.42
C ALA A 328 -4.43 7.45 -7.34
N MET A 329 -4.24 7.04 -6.07
CA MET A 329 -3.77 7.94 -5.01
C MET A 329 -2.36 8.48 -5.29
N ALA A 330 -1.44 7.65 -5.78
CA ALA A 330 -0.09 8.08 -6.15
C ALA A 330 -0.09 9.08 -7.32
N ALA A 331 -0.88 8.82 -8.35
CA ALA A 331 -1.07 9.72 -9.50
C ALA A 331 -1.67 11.06 -9.06
N TRP A 332 -2.69 11.03 -8.19
CA TRP A 332 -3.25 12.23 -7.58
C TRP A 332 -2.18 13.06 -6.88
N ARG A 333 -1.40 12.43 -6.01
CA ARG A 333 -0.31 13.08 -5.27
C ARG A 333 0.78 13.67 -6.18
N ALA A 334 1.03 13.04 -7.33
CA ALA A 334 1.97 13.52 -8.35
C ALA A 334 1.39 14.63 -9.27
N GLY A 335 0.12 15.02 -9.06
CA GLY A 335 -0.54 16.08 -9.84
C GLY A 335 -1.20 15.61 -11.15
N PHE A 336 -1.46 14.30 -11.30
CA PHE A 336 -2.21 13.71 -12.42
C PHE A 336 -3.67 13.48 -11.99
N ALA A 337 -4.37 14.58 -11.66
CA ALA A 337 -5.70 14.51 -11.04
C ALA A 337 -6.78 13.89 -11.97
N THR A 338 -6.72 14.17 -13.26
CA THR A 338 -7.67 13.63 -14.25
C THR A 338 -7.46 12.13 -14.41
N GLU A 339 -6.22 11.71 -14.58
CA GLU A 339 -5.83 10.31 -14.74
C GLU A 339 -6.11 9.50 -13.47
N ALA A 340 -5.90 10.09 -12.29
CA ALA A 340 -6.25 9.47 -11.02
C ALA A 340 -7.75 9.18 -10.92
N ALA A 341 -8.57 10.12 -11.34
CA ALA A 341 -10.02 9.96 -11.41
C ALA A 341 -10.46 8.85 -12.36
N GLU A 342 -9.85 8.81 -13.55
CA GLU A 342 -10.11 7.76 -14.55
C GLU A 342 -9.68 6.38 -14.04
N LEU A 343 -8.50 6.26 -13.43
CA LEU A 343 -8.01 5.02 -12.83
C LEU A 343 -8.97 4.47 -11.78
N LEU A 344 -9.47 5.33 -10.89
CA LEU A 344 -10.42 4.89 -9.87
C LEU A 344 -11.75 4.47 -10.50
N ASP A 345 -12.24 5.16 -11.51
CA ASP A 345 -13.45 4.77 -12.25
C ASP A 345 -13.28 3.41 -12.95
N TRP A 346 -12.08 3.11 -13.47
CA TRP A 346 -11.79 1.83 -14.09
C TRP A 346 -11.89 0.64 -13.12
N THR A 347 -11.77 0.83 -11.80
CA THR A 347 -11.98 -0.28 -10.84
C THR A 347 -13.40 -0.81 -10.84
N ARG A 348 -14.38 -0.08 -11.39
CA ARG A 348 -15.80 -0.48 -11.42
C ARG A 348 -16.05 -1.80 -12.13
N HIS A 349 -15.28 -2.14 -13.17
CA HIS A 349 -15.43 -3.43 -13.85
C HIS A 349 -15.06 -4.62 -12.96
N LEU A 350 -14.31 -4.37 -11.87
CA LEU A 350 -13.94 -5.38 -10.87
C LEU A 350 -14.90 -5.40 -9.67
N ARG A 351 -15.93 -4.53 -9.63
CA ARG A 351 -16.94 -4.53 -8.56
C ARG A 351 -17.93 -5.68 -8.74
N HIS A 352 -18.11 -6.44 -7.68
CA HIS A 352 -19.12 -7.51 -7.61
C HIS A 352 -20.46 -6.95 -7.11
N PRO A 353 -21.63 -7.50 -7.52
CA PRO A 353 -22.95 -7.04 -7.05
C PRO A 353 -23.16 -7.05 -5.53
N SER A 354 -22.37 -7.80 -4.77
CA SER A 354 -22.40 -7.79 -3.29
C SER A 354 -21.65 -6.62 -2.64
N GLY A 355 -21.13 -5.66 -3.41
CA GLY A 355 -20.25 -4.62 -2.92
C GLY A 355 -18.78 -5.05 -2.80
N ALA A 356 -18.45 -6.33 -2.94
CA ALA A 356 -17.08 -6.82 -2.98
C ALA A 356 -16.34 -6.39 -4.24
N TYR A 357 -15.02 -6.62 -4.25
CA TYR A 357 -14.20 -6.46 -5.45
C TYR A 357 -13.46 -7.76 -5.78
N TRP A 358 -13.45 -8.12 -7.04
CA TRP A 358 -12.55 -9.14 -7.54
C TRP A 358 -11.11 -8.67 -7.32
N THR A 359 -10.21 -9.58 -6.94
CA THR A 359 -8.79 -9.26 -6.81
C THR A 359 -8.26 -8.65 -8.10
N GLY A 360 -8.61 -9.23 -9.25
CA GLY A 360 -8.24 -8.69 -10.54
C GLY A 360 -8.80 -9.50 -11.71
N CYS A 361 -8.30 -9.18 -12.90
CA CYS A 361 -8.55 -9.94 -14.12
C CYS A 361 -7.30 -10.06 -14.98
N ALA A 362 -7.23 -11.14 -15.77
CA ALA A 362 -6.25 -11.31 -16.81
C ALA A 362 -6.83 -10.77 -18.14
N HIS A 363 -6.20 -9.73 -18.71
CA HIS A 363 -6.62 -9.17 -19.98
C HIS A 363 -5.97 -9.90 -21.17
N PRO A 364 -6.48 -9.77 -22.39
CA PRO A 364 -7.59 -8.90 -22.82
C PRO A 364 -9.00 -9.44 -22.51
N GLU A 365 -9.17 -10.73 -22.22
CA GLU A 365 -10.48 -11.36 -22.03
C GLU A 365 -11.11 -11.04 -20.66
N CYS A 366 -10.39 -10.34 -19.77
CA CYS A 366 -10.80 -10.01 -18.41
C CYS A 366 -11.26 -11.23 -17.57
N VAL A 367 -10.59 -12.37 -17.75
CA VAL A 367 -10.81 -13.56 -16.92
C VAL A 367 -10.44 -13.25 -15.47
N ARG A 368 -11.35 -13.51 -14.53
CA ARG A 368 -11.14 -13.19 -13.11
C ARG A 368 -9.91 -13.90 -12.55
N PHE A 369 -9.01 -13.15 -11.90
CA PHE A 369 -7.75 -13.62 -11.36
C PHE A 369 -7.61 -13.17 -9.87
N PRO A 370 -7.01 -14.02 -9.02
CA PRO A 370 -6.81 -15.45 -9.17
C PRO A 370 -8.14 -16.21 -8.95
N GLY A 371 -8.49 -17.11 -9.86
CA GLY A 371 -9.61 -18.06 -9.70
C GLY A 371 -10.97 -17.50 -9.30
N GLY A 372 -11.28 -16.24 -9.60
CA GLY A 372 -12.52 -15.58 -9.18
C GLY A 372 -12.57 -15.20 -7.69
N GLN A 373 -11.42 -14.90 -7.09
CA GLN A 373 -11.33 -14.48 -5.69
C GLN A 373 -11.87 -13.05 -5.49
N LEU A 374 -12.74 -12.90 -4.46
CA LEU A 374 -13.17 -11.61 -3.91
C LEU A 374 -12.29 -11.29 -2.70
N SER A 375 -11.62 -10.14 -2.71
CA SER A 375 -10.59 -9.80 -1.72
C SER A 375 -10.99 -8.58 -0.88
N THR A 376 -10.83 -8.68 0.44
CA THR A 376 -11.02 -7.55 1.36
C THR A 376 -9.99 -6.46 1.12
N TYR A 377 -8.76 -6.83 0.76
CA TYR A 377 -7.71 -5.90 0.37
C TYR A 377 -8.13 -5.03 -0.83
N SER A 378 -8.55 -5.66 -1.93
CA SER A 378 -9.03 -4.92 -3.10
C SER A 378 -10.22 -4.01 -2.78
N ALA A 379 -11.17 -4.49 -1.99
CA ALA A 379 -12.33 -3.72 -1.56
C ALA A 379 -11.93 -2.53 -0.68
N ALA A 380 -10.98 -2.73 0.24
CA ALA A 380 -10.49 -1.68 1.11
C ALA A 380 -9.72 -0.60 0.34
N ALA A 381 -8.80 -0.99 -0.54
CA ALA A 381 -8.01 -0.06 -1.34
C ALA A 381 -8.89 0.88 -2.17
N VAL A 382 -9.97 0.37 -2.78
CA VAL A 382 -10.90 1.21 -3.57
C VAL A 382 -11.67 2.20 -2.68
N VAL A 383 -12.14 1.79 -1.51
CA VAL A 383 -12.84 2.69 -0.56
C VAL A 383 -11.89 3.76 -0.03
N ILE A 384 -10.67 3.38 0.32
CA ILE A 384 -9.63 4.32 0.80
C ILE A 384 -9.30 5.33 -0.31
N ALA A 385 -9.08 4.88 -1.54
CA ALA A 385 -8.77 5.75 -2.67
C ALA A 385 -9.92 6.74 -2.97
N ASP A 386 -11.17 6.27 -2.96
CA ASP A 386 -12.34 7.16 -3.10
C ASP A 386 -12.36 8.22 -2.00
N HIS A 387 -12.09 7.83 -0.76
CA HIS A 387 -12.04 8.76 0.36
C HIS A 387 -10.92 9.81 0.20
N VAL A 388 -9.73 9.38 -0.23
CA VAL A 388 -8.56 10.26 -0.46
C VAL A 388 -8.84 11.26 -1.59
N LEU A 389 -9.26 10.76 -2.76
CA LEU A 389 -9.49 11.61 -3.93
C LEU A 389 -10.67 12.57 -3.70
N SER A 390 -11.69 12.15 -2.96
CA SER A 390 -12.86 12.97 -2.58
C SER A 390 -12.58 13.93 -1.41
N ARG A 391 -11.43 13.85 -0.76
CA ARG A 391 -11.01 14.72 0.37
C ARG A 391 -12.06 14.84 1.47
N ARG A 392 -12.74 13.75 1.84
CA ARG A 392 -13.91 13.76 2.74
C ARG A 392 -13.58 14.06 4.20
N SER A 393 -12.32 13.92 4.62
CA SER A 393 -11.89 14.16 5.99
C SER A 393 -10.39 14.46 6.07
N PRO A 394 -9.89 14.94 7.22
CA PRO A 394 -8.46 15.10 7.48
C PRO A 394 -7.63 13.83 7.24
N ALA A 395 -8.20 12.64 7.42
CA ALA A 395 -7.52 11.36 7.16
C ALA A 395 -7.02 11.26 5.71
N ALA A 396 -7.70 11.87 4.75
CA ALA A 396 -7.23 11.90 3.35
C ALA A 396 -5.80 12.45 3.21
N GLY A 397 -5.38 13.34 4.11
CA GLY A 397 -4.02 13.91 4.16
C GLY A 397 -2.91 12.87 4.33
N VAL A 398 -3.21 11.69 4.87
CA VAL A 398 -2.24 10.59 5.01
C VAL A 398 -1.64 10.23 3.65
N PHE A 399 -2.46 10.15 2.60
CA PHE A 399 -2.01 9.77 1.26
C PHE A 399 -1.97 10.96 0.28
N SER A 400 -2.77 12.03 0.46
CA SER A 400 -2.72 13.19 -0.45
C SER A 400 -1.61 14.18 -0.14
N GLY A 401 -1.05 14.18 1.08
CA GLY A 401 0.00 15.10 1.53
C GLY A 401 -0.54 16.31 2.31
N PRO A 402 0.32 16.95 3.14
CA PRO A 402 -0.05 18.15 3.87
C PRO A 402 -0.20 19.33 2.90
N GLY A 403 -1.31 20.03 2.93
CA GLY A 403 -1.50 21.30 2.22
C GLY A 403 -2.79 21.46 1.43
N GLU A 404 -3.55 20.39 1.19
CA GLU A 404 -4.77 20.47 0.39
C GLU A 404 -6.07 20.31 1.17
N VAL A 405 -6.02 20.00 2.44
CA VAL A 405 -7.21 19.81 3.31
C VAL A 405 -7.71 21.11 3.95
N ALA A 406 -6.90 22.16 3.97
CA ALA A 406 -7.18 23.39 4.75
C ALA A 406 -8.26 24.32 4.18
N ALA A 407 -8.80 24.08 2.99
CA ALA A 407 -9.77 24.99 2.37
C ALA A 407 -11.25 24.70 2.70
N ALA A 408 -11.55 23.57 3.34
CA ALA A 408 -12.95 23.17 3.61
C ALA A 408 -13.45 23.43 5.03
N SER A 409 -12.60 23.91 5.96
CA SER A 409 -12.93 24.03 7.39
C SER A 409 -13.14 25.46 7.90
N GLU A 410 -13.12 26.49 7.05
CA GLU A 410 -13.36 27.89 7.49
C GLU A 410 -14.79 28.43 7.21
N GLU A 411 -15.71 27.61 6.69
CA GLU A 411 -17.12 28.00 6.50
C GLU A 411 -18.10 27.02 7.17
N ALA A 412 -17.99 26.81 8.47
CA ALA A 412 -19.04 26.15 9.25
C ALA A 412 -19.28 26.87 10.58
#